data_215b7c95c5e4a6c849c702e2b5750389
#
_entry.id   215b7c95c5e4a6c849c702e2b5750389
#
_cell.length_a   1.000
_cell.length_b   1.000
_cell.length_c   1.000
_cell.angle_alpha   90.00
_cell.angle_beta   90.00
_cell.angle_gamma   90.00
#
_symmetry.space_group_name_H-M   'P 1'
#
loop_
_entity.id
_entity.type
_entity.pdbx_description
1 polymer ?
#
loop_
_entity_poly.entity_id
_entity_poly.type
_entity_poly.pdbx_seq_one_letter_code
_entity_poly.pdbx_strand_id
1 'polypeptide(L)'
;MFTGYNKKYNLLGGVGYEYKFDNGYGASVVCHSGSYGGNKGLYELAVLDSTGDLCYSTPITEDVIGHLTSDKVVELLERIKSL
;
A
#
# COMPACT_ATOMS: atom_id res chain seq x y z
N MET A 1 0.10 13.04 5.16
CA MET A 1 -0.92 12.13 5.70
C MET A 1 -1.72 11.50 4.58
N PHE A 2 -2.00 10.21 4.67
CA PHE A 2 -2.76 9.52 3.64
C PHE A 2 -4.25 9.78 3.79
N THR A 3 -4.94 9.94 2.67
CA THR A 3 -6.37 10.14 2.60
C THR A 3 -6.96 9.21 1.54
N GLY A 4 -8.29 9.11 1.52
CA GLY A 4 -8.98 8.29 0.53
C GLY A 4 -8.94 6.79 0.77
N TYR A 5 -8.38 6.35 1.89
CA TYR A 5 -8.38 4.93 2.24
C TYR A 5 -9.78 4.47 2.67
N ASN A 6 -10.04 3.19 2.43
CA ASN A 6 -11.30 2.57 2.85
C ASN A 6 -11.23 2.04 4.29
N LYS A 7 -10.02 1.69 4.74
CA LYS A 7 -9.80 1.14 6.06
C LYS A 7 -8.44 1.57 6.60
N LYS A 8 -8.41 1.93 7.88
CA LYS A 8 -7.18 2.18 8.63
C LYS A 8 -7.22 1.31 9.87
N TYR A 9 -6.12 0.65 10.19
CA TYR A 9 -6.06 -0.29 11.32
C TYR A 9 -4.70 -0.26 11.99
N ASN A 10 -4.67 -0.71 13.25
CA ASN A 10 -3.43 -0.87 14.00
C ASN A 10 -2.89 -2.27 13.78
N LEU A 11 -1.58 -2.38 13.62
CA LEU A 11 -0.94 -3.65 13.32
C LEU A 11 0.47 -3.65 13.91
N LEU A 12 0.73 -4.58 14.83
CA LEU A 12 2.06 -4.80 15.42
C LEU A 12 2.74 -3.49 15.89
N GLY A 13 1.97 -2.64 16.57
CA GLY A 13 2.47 -1.37 17.06
C GLY A 13 2.60 -0.28 16.02
N GLY A 14 2.18 -0.55 14.78
CA GLY A 14 2.20 0.41 13.69
C GLY A 14 0.81 0.60 13.08
N VAL A 15 0.78 0.95 11.79
CA VAL A 15 -0.45 1.32 11.10
C VAL A 15 -0.53 0.67 9.74
N GLY A 16 -1.74 0.34 9.31
CA GLY A 16 -2.04 -0.14 7.96
C GLY A 16 -3.20 0.63 7.36
N TYR A 17 -3.14 0.81 6.06
CA TYR A 17 -4.19 1.44 5.26
C TYR A 17 -4.56 0.51 4.12
N GLU A 18 -5.85 0.38 3.84
CA GLU A 18 -6.33 -0.42 2.73
C GLU A 18 -7.15 0.46 1.80
N TYR A 19 -6.84 0.39 0.51
CA TYR A 19 -7.49 1.16 -0.54
C TYR A 19 -8.21 0.24 -1.51
N LYS A 20 -9.38 0.68 -1.98
CA LYS A 20 -10.09 0.07 -3.11
C LYS A 20 -10.41 1.17 -4.09
N PHE A 21 -10.00 0.99 -5.33
CA PHE A 21 -10.21 1.98 -6.39
C PHE A 21 -11.30 1.52 -7.35
N ASP A 22 -11.88 2.49 -8.06
CA ASP A 22 -13.00 2.22 -8.98
C ASP A 22 -12.60 1.34 -10.17
N ASN A 23 -11.30 1.26 -10.48
CA ASN A 23 -10.81 0.41 -11.56
C ASN A 23 -10.67 -1.07 -11.19
N GLY A 24 -11.09 -1.44 -9.97
CA GLY A 24 -11.00 -2.83 -9.49
C GLY A 24 -9.70 -3.16 -8.76
N TYR A 25 -8.70 -2.30 -8.83
CA TYR A 25 -7.47 -2.49 -8.07
C TYR A 25 -7.54 -1.84 -6.70
N GLY A 26 -6.64 -2.21 -5.83
CA GLY A 26 -6.51 -1.59 -4.53
C GLY A 26 -5.06 -1.61 -4.08
N ALA A 27 -4.84 -1.21 -2.84
CA ALA A 27 -3.49 -1.19 -2.26
C ALA A 27 -3.55 -1.45 -0.77
N SER A 28 -2.49 -2.09 -0.27
CA SER A 28 -2.23 -2.24 1.15
C SER A 28 -0.97 -1.44 1.45
N VAL A 29 -1.04 -0.49 2.38
CA VAL A 29 0.08 0.36 2.78
C VAL A 29 0.27 0.17 4.27
N VAL A 30 1.43 -0.32 4.69
CA VAL A 30 1.69 -0.64 6.09
C VAL A 30 3.03 -0.05 6.56
N CYS A 31 3.08 0.23 7.86
CA CYS A 31 4.32 0.64 8.53
C CYS A 31 4.26 0.05 9.95
N HIS A 32 4.97 -1.04 10.17
CA HIS A 32 5.02 -1.71 11.47
C HIS A 32 6.35 -2.43 11.64
N SER A 33 6.57 -3.02 12.80
CA SER A 33 7.86 -3.63 13.14
C SER A 33 8.26 -4.79 12.22
N GLY A 34 7.31 -5.44 11.58
CA GLY A 34 7.55 -6.56 10.67
C GLY A 34 7.54 -6.18 9.18
N SER A 35 7.30 -4.91 8.82
CA SER A 35 7.26 -4.50 7.43
C SER A 35 8.62 -3.99 6.96
N TYR A 36 8.86 -4.04 5.65
CA TYR A 36 10.10 -3.56 5.06
C TYR A 36 10.23 -2.05 5.22
N GLY A 37 11.17 -1.61 6.04
CA GLY A 37 11.40 -0.21 6.34
C GLY A 37 10.60 0.32 7.52
N GLY A 38 9.72 -0.48 8.13
CA GLY A 38 8.85 -0.04 9.21
C GLY A 38 9.60 0.49 10.43
N ASN A 39 10.72 -0.12 10.79
CA ASN A 39 11.56 0.34 11.90
C ASN A 39 12.20 1.70 11.66
N LYS A 40 12.22 2.15 10.42
CA LYS A 40 12.75 3.48 10.03
C LYS A 40 11.65 4.47 9.74
N GLY A 41 10.39 4.12 10.02
CA GLY A 41 9.24 4.97 9.71
C GLY A 41 8.88 5.01 8.24
N LEU A 42 9.38 4.06 7.45
CA LEU A 42 9.10 3.97 6.02
C LEU A 42 7.99 2.95 5.77
N TYR A 43 7.33 3.06 4.62
CA TYR A 43 6.14 2.26 4.31
C TYR A 43 6.44 1.13 3.35
N GLU A 44 5.61 0.09 3.44
CA GLU A 44 5.59 -1.02 2.50
C GLU A 44 4.24 -1.02 1.80
N LEU A 45 4.24 -1.19 0.48
CA LEU A 45 3.02 -1.15 -0.33
C LEU A 45 2.89 -2.42 -1.15
N ALA A 46 1.67 -2.95 -1.21
CA ALA A 46 1.32 -4.05 -2.08
C ALA A 46 0.09 -3.67 -2.90
N VAL A 47 0.05 -4.09 -4.17
CA VAL A 47 -1.13 -3.90 -5.01
C VAL A 47 -2.11 -5.04 -4.76
N LEU A 48 -3.39 -4.71 -4.65
CA LEU A 48 -4.47 -5.68 -4.45
C LEU A 48 -5.32 -5.77 -5.71
N ASP A 49 -5.85 -6.98 -5.97
CA ASP A 49 -6.82 -7.17 -7.04
C ASP A 49 -8.24 -6.90 -6.54
N SER A 50 -9.25 -7.13 -7.39
CA SER A 50 -10.64 -6.84 -7.07
C SER A 50 -11.22 -7.72 -5.95
N THR A 51 -10.57 -8.83 -5.63
CA THR A 51 -10.98 -9.71 -4.52
C THR A 51 -10.29 -9.34 -3.21
N GLY A 52 -9.34 -8.40 -3.24
CA GLY A 52 -8.56 -8.00 -2.08
C GLY A 52 -7.29 -8.82 -1.87
N ASP A 53 -6.97 -9.70 -2.80
CA ASP A 53 -5.75 -10.50 -2.76
C ASP A 53 -4.58 -9.74 -3.37
N LEU A 54 -3.36 -10.14 -3.02
CA LEU A 54 -2.14 -9.54 -3.59
C LEU A 54 -2.09 -9.77 -5.10
N CYS A 55 -1.78 -8.72 -5.84
CA CYS A 55 -1.70 -8.76 -7.29
C CYS A 55 -0.27 -8.47 -7.74
N TYR A 56 0.36 -9.43 -8.42
CA TYR A 56 1.75 -9.33 -8.86
C TYR A 56 1.89 -9.11 -10.36
N SER A 57 0.78 -8.92 -11.07
CA SER A 57 0.78 -8.85 -12.53
C SER A 57 0.62 -7.44 -13.10
N THR A 58 0.80 -6.42 -12.27
CA THR A 58 0.71 -5.02 -12.72
C THR A 58 2.09 -4.47 -13.03
N PRO A 59 2.19 -3.40 -13.85
CA PRO A 59 3.47 -2.72 -14.07
C PRO A 59 3.97 -1.92 -12.86
N ILE A 60 3.16 -1.81 -11.78
CA ILE A 60 3.57 -1.10 -10.56
C ILE A 60 4.59 -1.90 -9.78
N THR A 61 4.33 -3.20 -9.58
CA THR A 61 5.23 -4.07 -8.86
C THR A 61 4.92 -5.54 -9.18
N GLU A 62 5.96 -6.36 -9.15
CA GLU A 62 5.83 -7.83 -9.23
C GLU A 62 5.78 -8.45 -7.84
N ASP A 63 5.93 -7.65 -6.79
CA ASP A 63 5.92 -8.08 -5.40
C ASP A 63 5.55 -6.85 -4.56
N VAL A 64 5.80 -6.88 -3.26
CA VAL A 64 5.64 -5.71 -2.41
C VAL A 64 6.83 -4.76 -2.60
N ILE A 65 6.59 -3.47 -2.37
CA ILE A 65 7.64 -2.44 -2.42
C ILE A 65 7.81 -1.90 -1.00
N GLY A 66 9.02 -1.97 -0.47
CA GLY A 66 9.32 -1.50 0.87
C GLY A 66 10.14 -0.21 0.88
N HIS A 67 10.44 0.27 2.09
CA HIS A 67 11.29 1.45 2.33
C HIS A 67 10.79 2.70 1.62
N LEU A 68 9.47 2.90 1.57
CA LEU A 68 8.84 4.02 0.86
C LEU A 68 8.62 5.21 1.78
N THR A 69 8.96 6.40 1.29
CA THR A 69 8.53 7.64 1.94
C THR A 69 7.04 7.85 1.70
N SER A 70 6.40 8.72 2.49
CA SER A 70 4.97 9.03 2.30
C SER A 70 4.71 9.63 0.92
N ASP A 71 5.61 10.48 0.41
CA ASP A 71 5.47 11.06 -0.94
C ASP A 71 5.49 9.99 -2.01
N LYS A 72 6.37 8.99 -1.88
CA LYS A 72 6.46 7.89 -2.84
C LYS A 72 5.22 7.01 -2.78
N VAL A 73 4.67 6.79 -1.60
CA VAL A 73 3.41 6.04 -1.46
C VAL A 73 2.28 6.76 -2.22
N VAL A 74 2.15 8.07 -2.04
CA VAL A 74 1.11 8.84 -2.75
C VAL A 74 1.28 8.73 -4.26
N GLU A 75 2.51 8.83 -4.76
CA GLU A 75 2.80 8.66 -6.20
C GLU A 75 2.35 7.29 -6.70
N LEU A 76 2.68 6.22 -5.95
CA LEU A 76 2.31 4.86 -6.33
C LEU A 76 0.80 4.63 -6.28
N LEU A 77 0.12 5.19 -5.28
CA LEU A 77 -1.35 5.10 -5.18
C LEU A 77 -2.00 5.73 -6.42
N GLU A 78 -1.51 6.88 -6.87
CA GLU A 78 -2.05 7.52 -8.08
C GLU A 78 -1.81 6.66 -9.32
N ARG A 79 -0.68 6.00 -9.41
CA ARG A 79 -0.40 5.08 -10.52
C ARG A 79 -1.33 3.87 -10.51
N ILE A 80 -1.61 3.33 -9.34
CA ILE A 80 -2.54 2.19 -9.21
C ILE A 80 -3.95 2.62 -9.62
N LYS A 81 -4.38 3.81 -9.23
CA LYS A 81 -5.69 4.36 -9.62
C LYS A 81 -5.83 4.50 -11.12
N SER A 82 -4.72 4.65 -11.83
CA SER A 82 -4.68 4.86 -13.28
C SER A 82 -4.50 3.58 -14.09
N LEU A 83 -4.45 2.43 -13.43
CA LEU A 83 -4.32 1.14 -14.13
C LEU A 83 -5.53 0.80 -15.00
#